data_7a7c850243ebbb4a5246ce7bf7e48e9b
#
_entry.id   7a7c850243ebbb4a5246ce7bf7e48e9b
#
_cell.length_a   1.000
_cell.length_b   1.000
_cell.length_c   1.000
_cell.angle_alpha   90.00
_cell.angle_beta   90.00
_cell.angle_gamma   90.00
#
_symmetry.space_group_name_H-M   'P 1'
#
loop_
_entity.id
_entity.type
_entity.pdbx_description
1 polymer ?
#
loop_
_entity_poly.entity_id
_entity_poly.type
_entity_poly.pdbx_seq_one_letter_code
_entity_poly.pdbx_strand_id
1 'polypeptide(L)'
;MTPLATILLLTVLTHIGFAGSRLAVPLFAVDQGATPFIVGTIVALYAALPAVLALPAGRITDRLGFKIPLLFGTSGVFAALLLPFLWPSLTTLYFTATLLGVAFMAFQLATQTLAGAIAEPAQRARNFSLVSLSFAIANLTGPLIAGILIDLIGHANTSMALALPLIPAIAIS
;
A
#
# COMPACT_ATOMS: atom_id res chain seq x y z
N MET A 1 18.82 13.12 -4.70
CA MET A 1 17.46 13.62 -4.45
C MET A 1 17.40 14.25 -3.07
N THR A 2 16.57 15.28 -2.85
CA THR A 2 16.33 15.78 -1.49
C THR A 2 15.56 14.75 -0.67
N PRO A 3 15.73 14.69 0.68
CA PRO A 3 14.98 13.74 1.52
C PRO A 3 13.47 13.80 1.30
N LEU A 4 12.93 15.01 1.13
CA LEU A 4 11.50 15.19 0.85
C LEU A 4 11.08 14.56 -0.49
N ALA A 5 11.85 14.80 -1.56
CA ALA A 5 11.54 14.21 -2.88
C ALA A 5 11.58 12.67 -2.84
N THR A 6 12.49 12.10 -2.06
CA THR A 6 12.54 10.64 -1.84
C THR A 6 11.27 10.13 -1.18
N ILE A 7 10.81 10.79 -0.10
CA ILE A 7 9.57 10.42 0.59
C ILE A 7 8.36 10.50 -0.35
N LEU A 8 8.24 11.58 -1.11
CA LEU A 8 7.12 11.76 -2.04
C LEU A 8 7.10 10.68 -3.12
N LEU A 9 8.26 10.34 -3.68
CA LEU A 9 8.39 9.26 -4.66
C LEU A 9 8.01 7.90 -4.05
N LEU A 10 8.56 7.56 -2.88
CA LEU A 10 8.22 6.34 -2.15
C LEU A 10 6.72 6.26 -1.87
N THR A 11 6.12 7.38 -1.46
CA THR A 11 4.68 7.46 -1.19
C THR A 11 3.86 7.17 -2.44
N VAL A 12 4.20 7.80 -3.57
CA VAL A 12 3.48 7.58 -4.83
C VAL A 12 3.60 6.13 -5.28
N LEU A 13 4.82 5.58 -5.36
CA LEU A 13 5.07 4.22 -5.85
C LEU A 13 4.38 3.16 -4.98
N THR A 14 4.54 3.23 -3.66
CA THR A 14 3.95 2.25 -2.74
C THR A 14 2.43 2.38 -2.70
N HIS A 15 1.91 3.60 -2.69
CA HIS A 15 0.48 3.82 -2.59
C HIS A 15 -0.27 3.52 -3.90
N ILE A 16 0.33 3.68 -5.09
CA ILE A 16 -0.27 3.23 -6.35
C ILE A 16 -0.55 1.73 -6.30
N GLY A 17 0.43 0.93 -5.86
CA GLY A 17 0.25 -0.51 -5.68
C GLY A 17 -0.89 -0.85 -4.70
N PHE A 18 -0.89 -0.20 -3.54
CA PHE A 18 -1.94 -0.39 -2.53
C PHE A 18 -3.32 0.09 -3.02
N ALA A 19 -3.44 1.29 -3.58
CA ALA A 19 -4.71 1.83 -4.06
C ALA A 19 -5.25 1.03 -5.25
N GLY A 20 -4.37 0.62 -6.18
CA GLY A 20 -4.74 -0.26 -7.30
C GLY A 20 -5.25 -1.62 -6.83
N SER A 21 -4.64 -2.19 -5.78
CA SER A 21 -5.09 -3.46 -5.21
C SER A 21 -6.50 -3.40 -4.62
N ARG A 22 -6.93 -2.25 -4.10
CA ARG A 22 -8.28 -2.05 -3.56
C ARG A 22 -9.37 -2.15 -4.65
N LEU A 23 -9.03 -2.03 -5.91
CA LEU A 23 -9.88 -2.35 -7.05
C LEU A 23 -9.61 -3.78 -7.55
N ALA A 24 -8.35 -4.13 -7.78
CA ALA A 24 -7.97 -5.38 -8.42
C ALA A 24 -8.36 -6.62 -7.60
N VAL A 25 -8.15 -6.61 -6.28
CA VAL A 25 -8.42 -7.77 -5.41
C VAL A 25 -9.91 -8.08 -5.30
N PRO A 26 -10.82 -7.12 -5.04
CA PRO A 26 -12.26 -7.37 -5.08
C PRO A 26 -12.78 -7.85 -6.44
N LEU A 27 -12.31 -7.26 -7.54
CA LEU A 27 -12.70 -7.69 -8.89
C LEU A 27 -12.20 -9.10 -9.20
N PHE A 28 -10.98 -9.44 -8.77
CA PHE A 28 -10.47 -10.80 -8.90
C PHE A 28 -11.29 -11.81 -8.08
N ALA A 29 -11.78 -11.43 -6.90
CA ALA A 29 -12.68 -12.28 -6.13
C ALA A 29 -14.01 -12.52 -6.86
N VAL A 30 -14.58 -11.49 -7.49
CA VAL A 30 -15.79 -11.62 -8.33
C VAL A 30 -15.53 -12.55 -9.52
N ASP A 31 -14.41 -12.40 -10.21
CA ASP A 31 -14.01 -13.27 -11.33
C ASP A 31 -13.89 -14.75 -10.92
N GLN A 32 -13.49 -15.01 -9.66
CA GLN A 32 -13.47 -16.35 -9.08
C GLN A 32 -14.82 -16.83 -8.51
N GLY A 33 -15.91 -16.12 -8.77
CA GLY A 33 -17.26 -16.50 -8.34
C GLY A 33 -17.59 -16.16 -6.88
N ALA A 34 -16.85 -15.22 -6.26
CA ALA A 34 -17.15 -14.79 -4.90
C ALA A 34 -18.51 -14.10 -4.79
N THR A 35 -19.26 -14.42 -3.74
CA THR A 35 -20.51 -13.71 -3.41
C THR A 35 -20.22 -12.28 -2.92
N PRO A 36 -21.19 -11.35 -2.98
CA PRO A 36 -21.02 -10.00 -2.43
C PRO A 36 -20.56 -9.99 -0.96
N PHE A 37 -20.98 -10.95 -0.15
CA PHE A 37 -20.55 -11.10 1.24
C PHE A 37 -19.04 -11.41 1.34
N ILE A 38 -18.55 -12.31 0.51
CA ILE A 38 -17.12 -12.66 0.44
C ILE A 38 -16.30 -11.44 0.02
N VAL A 39 -16.74 -10.74 -1.03
CA VAL A 39 -16.09 -9.50 -1.50
C VAL A 39 -16.05 -8.45 -0.39
N GLY A 40 -17.17 -8.22 0.28
CA GLY A 40 -17.25 -7.29 1.43
C GLY A 40 -16.31 -7.67 2.56
N THR A 41 -16.18 -8.97 2.86
CA THR A 41 -15.23 -9.47 3.87
C THR A 41 -13.79 -9.19 3.47
N ILE A 42 -13.41 -9.47 2.22
CA ILE A 42 -12.07 -9.17 1.70
C ILE A 42 -11.76 -7.67 1.82
N VAL A 43 -12.71 -6.82 1.43
CA VAL A 43 -12.54 -5.35 1.54
C VAL A 43 -12.41 -4.91 3.00
N ALA A 44 -13.17 -5.50 3.93
CA ALA A 44 -13.07 -5.20 5.35
C ALA A 44 -11.70 -5.56 5.95
N LEU A 45 -11.05 -6.61 5.47
CA LEU A 45 -9.74 -7.05 5.95
C LEU A 45 -8.62 -6.04 5.71
N TYR A 46 -8.74 -5.17 4.71
CA TYR A 46 -7.78 -4.05 4.52
C TYR A 46 -7.73 -3.10 5.73
N ALA A 47 -8.80 -3.03 6.52
CA ALA A 47 -8.91 -2.13 7.65
C ALA A 47 -9.00 -2.84 9.00
N ALA A 48 -9.51 -4.07 9.06
CA ALA A 48 -9.82 -4.77 10.30
C ALA A 48 -8.59 -4.97 11.19
N LEU A 49 -7.52 -5.57 10.65
CA LEU A 49 -6.30 -5.81 11.42
C LEU A 49 -5.51 -4.52 11.68
N PRO A 50 -5.34 -3.59 10.72
CA PRO A 50 -4.80 -2.26 10.98
C PRO A 50 -5.51 -1.50 12.10
N ALA A 51 -6.83 -1.55 12.20
CA ALA A 51 -7.58 -0.88 13.26
C ALA A 51 -7.17 -1.36 14.66
N VAL A 52 -6.93 -2.66 14.82
CA VAL A 52 -6.48 -3.25 16.09
C VAL A 52 -5.00 -2.96 16.35
N LEU A 53 -4.17 -3.00 15.30
CA LEU A 53 -2.72 -2.86 15.43
C LEU A 53 -2.22 -1.42 15.40
N ALA A 54 -3.05 -0.42 15.10
CA ALA A 54 -2.63 0.98 14.94
C ALA A 54 -1.89 1.53 16.17
N LEU A 55 -2.42 1.30 17.39
CA LEU A 55 -1.79 1.77 18.62
C LEU A 55 -0.44 1.09 18.92
N PRO A 56 -0.31 -0.24 18.92
CA PRO A 56 0.99 -0.89 19.09
C PRO A 56 1.97 -0.56 17.96
N ALA A 57 1.52 -0.46 16.72
CA ALA A 57 2.37 -0.09 15.59
C ALA A 57 2.94 1.33 15.73
N GLY A 58 2.15 2.30 16.18
CA GLY A 58 2.62 3.65 16.48
C GLY A 58 3.73 3.64 17.53
N ARG A 59 3.54 2.92 18.65
CA ARG A 59 4.55 2.81 19.71
C ARG A 59 5.85 2.13 19.23
N ILE A 60 5.74 1.16 18.33
CA ILE A 60 6.89 0.48 17.72
C ILE A 60 7.64 1.46 16.81
N THR A 61 6.92 2.22 15.98
CA THR A 61 7.52 3.23 15.10
C THR A 61 8.24 4.32 15.90
N ASP A 62 7.66 4.77 17.01
CA ASP A 62 8.28 5.76 17.91
C ASP A 62 9.59 5.25 18.53
N ARG A 63 9.68 3.95 18.82
CA ARG A 63 10.89 3.33 19.42
C ARG A 63 11.95 2.95 18.40
N LEU A 64 11.57 2.39 17.27
CA LEU A 64 12.48 1.88 16.23
C LEU A 64 12.87 2.95 15.21
N GLY A 65 12.20 4.11 15.23
CA GLY A 65 12.31 5.11 14.19
C GLY A 65 11.59 4.69 12.91
N PHE A 66 11.71 5.49 11.87
CA PHE A 66 10.94 5.34 10.63
C PHE A 66 11.47 4.29 9.65
N LYS A 67 12.79 3.98 9.68
CA LYS A 67 13.44 3.12 8.66
C LYS A 67 12.89 1.69 8.62
N ILE A 68 12.83 1.04 9.79
CA ILE A 68 12.37 -0.35 9.88
C ILE A 68 10.90 -0.48 9.48
N PRO A 69 9.95 0.34 10.00
CA PRO A 69 8.56 0.30 9.57
C PRO A 69 8.37 0.68 8.09
N LEU A 70 9.20 1.58 7.55
CA LEU A 70 9.16 1.97 6.13
C LEU A 70 9.53 0.79 5.24
N LEU A 71 10.68 0.15 5.50
CA LEU A 71 11.14 -1.01 4.76
C LEU A 71 10.17 -2.19 4.88
N PHE A 72 9.70 -2.49 6.10
CA PHE A 72 8.69 -3.53 6.35
C PHE A 72 7.40 -3.26 5.58
N GLY A 73 6.92 -2.00 5.61
CA GLY A 73 5.71 -1.60 4.92
C GLY A 73 5.83 -1.74 3.40
N THR A 74 6.91 -1.20 2.80
CA THR A 74 7.14 -1.27 1.36
C THR A 74 7.33 -2.72 0.89
N SER A 75 8.17 -3.49 1.59
CA SER A 75 8.41 -4.91 1.26
C SER A 75 7.17 -5.78 1.48
N GLY A 76 6.40 -5.48 2.53
CA GLY A 76 5.15 -6.18 2.82
C GLY A 76 4.07 -5.94 1.76
N VAL A 77 3.92 -4.70 1.27
CA VAL A 77 3.02 -4.39 0.15
C VAL A 77 3.46 -5.13 -1.12
N PHE A 78 4.77 -5.12 -1.42
CA PHE A 78 5.32 -5.87 -2.55
C PHE A 78 5.00 -7.38 -2.45
N ALA A 79 5.33 -8.01 -1.32
CA ALA A 79 5.09 -9.43 -1.10
C ALA A 79 3.60 -9.78 -1.19
N ALA A 80 2.73 -8.94 -0.62
CA ALA A 80 1.28 -9.15 -0.66
C ALA A 80 0.72 -9.09 -2.08
N LEU A 81 1.22 -8.17 -2.92
CA LEU A 81 0.80 -8.06 -4.31
C LEU A 81 1.27 -9.24 -5.18
N LEU A 82 2.35 -9.93 -4.81
CA LEU A 82 2.79 -11.12 -5.51
C LEU A 82 1.92 -12.36 -5.22
N LEU A 83 1.24 -12.41 -4.07
CA LEU A 83 0.48 -13.60 -3.68
C LEU A 83 -0.59 -14.01 -4.70
N PRO A 84 -1.48 -13.11 -5.21
CA PRO A 84 -2.51 -13.50 -6.17
C PRO A 84 -1.94 -13.93 -7.53
N PHE A 85 -0.74 -13.49 -7.89
CA PHE A 85 -0.04 -13.95 -9.08
C PHE A 85 0.50 -15.37 -8.89
N LEU A 86 1.11 -15.68 -7.74
CA LEU A 86 1.71 -16.97 -7.45
C LEU A 86 0.68 -18.06 -7.18
N TRP A 87 -0.40 -17.73 -6.47
CA TRP A 87 -1.48 -18.65 -6.08
C TRP A 87 -2.84 -17.97 -6.28
N PRO A 88 -3.42 -18.02 -7.50
CA PRO A 88 -4.69 -17.37 -7.82
C PRO A 88 -5.87 -18.14 -7.20
N SER A 89 -6.22 -17.83 -5.95
CA SER A 89 -7.35 -18.44 -5.24
C SER A 89 -8.05 -17.45 -4.32
N LEU A 90 -9.33 -17.66 -4.03
CA LEU A 90 -10.08 -16.85 -3.08
C LEU A 90 -9.39 -16.79 -1.70
N THR A 91 -8.85 -17.90 -1.23
CA THR A 91 -8.13 -17.96 0.05
C THR A 91 -6.92 -17.02 0.05
N THR A 92 -6.17 -16.98 -1.04
CA THR A 92 -5.04 -16.07 -1.20
C THR A 92 -5.47 -14.61 -1.14
N LEU A 93 -6.62 -14.25 -1.69
CA LEU A 93 -7.12 -12.87 -1.67
C LEU A 93 -7.43 -12.37 -0.25
N TYR A 94 -7.87 -13.23 0.67
CA TYR A 94 -8.02 -12.89 2.09
C TYR A 94 -6.67 -12.54 2.74
N PHE A 95 -5.65 -13.37 2.52
CA PHE A 95 -4.30 -13.10 3.02
C PHE A 95 -3.70 -11.83 2.40
N THR A 96 -3.88 -11.65 1.09
CA THR A 96 -3.43 -10.46 0.37
C THR A 96 -4.03 -9.19 0.97
N ALA A 97 -5.35 -9.13 1.14
CA ALA A 97 -6.04 -7.97 1.70
C ALA A 97 -5.56 -7.63 3.12
N THR A 98 -5.42 -8.67 3.95
CA THR A 98 -4.94 -8.54 5.34
C THR A 98 -3.50 -8.02 5.39
N LEU A 99 -2.61 -8.64 4.62
CA LEU A 99 -1.19 -8.27 4.60
C LEU A 99 -0.99 -6.87 4.01
N LEU A 100 -1.71 -6.53 2.93
CA LEU A 100 -1.72 -5.18 2.36
C LEU A 100 -2.15 -4.14 3.39
N GLY A 101 -3.21 -4.40 4.15
CA GLY A 101 -3.67 -3.49 5.19
C GLY A 101 -2.60 -3.21 6.23
N VAL A 102 -2.01 -4.27 6.80
CA VAL A 102 -0.98 -4.15 7.85
C VAL A 102 0.31 -3.51 7.33
N ALA A 103 0.80 -3.96 6.18
CA ALA A 103 2.03 -3.43 5.60
C ALA A 103 1.88 -1.96 5.23
N PHE A 104 0.76 -1.59 4.60
CA PHE A 104 0.50 -0.21 4.22
C PHE A 104 0.32 0.70 5.45
N MET A 105 -0.30 0.23 6.52
CA MET A 105 -0.39 0.97 7.78
C MET A 105 1.02 1.30 8.33
N ALA A 106 1.93 0.32 8.37
CA ALA A 106 3.30 0.53 8.83
C ALA A 106 4.05 1.55 7.94
N PHE A 107 3.90 1.43 6.61
CA PHE A 107 4.42 2.38 5.63
C PHE A 107 3.89 3.80 5.88
N GLN A 108 2.59 3.95 6.06
CA GLN A 108 1.93 5.24 6.26
C GLN A 108 2.40 5.92 7.55
N LEU A 109 2.48 5.18 8.66
CA LEU A 109 3.00 5.70 9.93
C LEU A 109 4.45 6.17 9.78
N ALA A 110 5.32 5.35 9.16
CA ALA A 110 6.71 5.70 8.94
C ALA A 110 6.87 6.94 8.05
N THR A 111 6.10 7.04 6.98
CA THR A 111 6.12 8.17 6.05
C THR A 111 5.71 9.47 6.74
N GLN A 112 4.66 9.45 7.57
CA GLN A 112 4.22 10.62 8.34
C GLN A 112 5.25 11.04 9.39
N THR A 113 5.83 10.08 10.12
CA THR A 113 6.90 10.32 11.10
C THR A 113 8.10 10.97 10.43
N LEU A 114 8.54 10.42 9.30
CA LEU A 114 9.68 10.94 8.55
C LEU A 114 9.40 12.35 7.98
N ALA A 115 8.21 12.58 7.40
CA ALA A 115 7.83 13.90 6.90
C ALA A 115 7.83 14.99 7.97
N GLY A 116 7.45 14.63 9.20
CA GLY A 116 7.52 15.52 10.36
C GLY A 116 8.97 15.74 10.85
N ALA A 117 9.80 14.70 10.86
CA ALA A 117 11.16 14.73 11.38
C ALA A 117 12.14 15.54 10.52
N ILE A 118 11.98 15.50 9.18
CA ILE A 118 12.85 16.25 8.25
C ILE A 118 12.45 17.71 8.06
N ALA A 119 11.32 18.13 8.61
CA ALA A 119 10.76 19.46 8.39
C ALA A 119 11.16 20.43 9.51
N GLU A 120 11.70 21.59 9.15
CA GLU A 120 11.72 22.74 10.04
C GLU A 120 10.30 23.11 10.47
N PRO A 121 10.10 23.69 11.68
CA PRO A 121 8.76 24.03 12.17
C PRO A 121 7.90 24.82 11.19
N ALA A 122 8.49 25.78 10.47
CA ALA A 122 7.81 26.59 9.48
C ALA A 122 7.41 25.81 8.19
N GLN A 123 8.04 24.68 7.92
CA GLN A 123 7.82 23.88 6.70
C GLN A 123 6.95 22.64 6.92
N ARG A 124 6.62 22.30 8.18
CA ARG A 124 5.86 21.08 8.51
C ARG A 124 4.53 21.00 7.78
N ALA A 125 3.74 22.07 7.81
CA ALA A 125 2.45 22.10 7.12
C ALA A 125 2.58 21.84 5.62
N ARG A 126 3.58 22.43 4.98
CA ARG A 126 3.89 22.21 3.54
C ARG A 126 4.27 20.75 3.26
N ASN A 127 5.14 20.15 4.08
CA ASN A 127 5.58 18.77 3.88
C ASN A 127 4.41 17.79 4.01
N PHE A 128 3.57 17.95 5.04
CA PHE A 128 2.36 17.15 5.19
C PHE A 128 1.37 17.33 4.04
N SER A 129 1.21 18.56 3.53
CA SER A 129 0.36 18.81 2.36
C SER A 129 0.89 18.11 1.10
N LEU A 130 2.20 18.11 0.88
CA LEU A 130 2.81 17.41 -0.26
C LEU A 130 2.68 15.88 -0.14
N VAL A 131 2.84 15.32 1.06
CA VAL A 131 2.59 13.90 1.31
C VAL A 131 1.13 13.56 1.07
N SER A 132 0.19 14.39 1.56
CA SER A 132 -1.25 14.21 1.31
C SER A 132 -1.60 14.29 -0.18
N LEU A 133 -0.96 15.21 -0.91
CA LEU A 133 -1.11 15.30 -2.38
C LEU A 133 -0.61 14.03 -3.07
N SER A 134 0.52 13.46 -2.62
CA SER A 134 1.05 12.19 -3.14
C SER A 134 0.06 11.03 -2.92
N PHE A 135 -0.57 10.98 -1.75
CA PHE A 135 -1.65 10.02 -1.48
C PHE A 135 -2.87 10.24 -2.39
N ALA A 136 -3.28 11.48 -2.61
CA ALA A 136 -4.42 11.79 -3.49
C ALA A 136 -4.14 11.39 -4.95
N ILE A 137 -2.95 11.69 -5.47
CA ILE A 137 -2.51 11.26 -6.80
C ILE A 137 -2.55 9.74 -6.93
N ALA A 138 -2.00 9.02 -5.96
CA ALA A 138 -1.97 7.57 -5.98
C ALA A 138 -3.37 6.94 -5.85
N ASN A 139 -4.26 7.53 -5.04
CA ASN A 139 -5.66 7.10 -4.95
C ASN A 139 -6.45 7.30 -6.24
N LEU A 140 -6.11 8.31 -7.04
CA LEU A 140 -6.69 8.51 -8.36
C LEU A 140 -6.10 7.55 -9.40
N THR A 141 -4.77 7.50 -9.47
CA THR A 141 -4.07 6.78 -10.55
C THR A 141 -4.01 5.26 -10.32
N GLY A 142 -3.92 4.80 -9.07
CA GLY A 142 -3.84 3.37 -8.75
C GLY A 142 -5.00 2.55 -9.31
N PRO A 143 -6.26 2.87 -8.98
CA PRO A 143 -7.42 2.17 -9.53
C PRO A 143 -7.54 2.28 -11.06
N LEU A 144 -7.19 3.44 -11.65
CA LEU A 144 -7.21 3.60 -13.11
C LEU A 144 -6.20 2.66 -13.78
N ILE A 145 -4.96 2.63 -13.27
CA ILE A 145 -3.92 1.72 -13.76
C ILE A 145 -4.37 0.26 -13.57
N ALA A 146 -4.90 -0.09 -12.41
CA ALA A 146 -5.38 -1.43 -12.14
C ALA A 146 -6.49 -1.87 -13.10
N GLY A 147 -7.48 -1.01 -13.37
CA GLY A 147 -8.57 -1.30 -14.32
C GLY A 147 -8.03 -1.56 -15.72
N ILE A 148 -7.18 -0.68 -16.25
CA ILE A 148 -6.54 -0.85 -17.56
C ILE A 148 -5.74 -2.16 -17.62
N LEU A 149 -4.96 -2.47 -16.58
CA LEU A 149 -4.16 -3.68 -16.55
C LEU A 149 -5.03 -4.95 -16.49
N ILE A 150 -6.14 -4.94 -15.75
CA ILE A 150 -7.08 -6.07 -15.71
C ILE A 150 -7.60 -6.38 -17.11
N ASP A 151 -8.02 -5.35 -17.85
CA ASP A 151 -8.54 -5.53 -19.22
C ASP A 151 -7.46 -6.03 -20.20
N LEU A 152 -6.20 -5.63 -20.01
CA LEU A 152 -5.11 -5.98 -20.94
C LEU A 152 -4.44 -7.32 -20.62
N ILE A 153 -4.22 -7.65 -19.36
CA ILE A 153 -3.37 -8.77 -18.93
C ILE A 153 -4.02 -9.70 -17.90
N GLY A 154 -5.27 -9.40 -17.49
CA GLY A 154 -6.02 -10.19 -16.52
C GLY A 154 -5.62 -9.94 -15.06
N HIS A 155 -6.42 -10.48 -14.13
CA HIS A 155 -6.35 -10.17 -12.70
C HIS A 155 -5.03 -10.55 -12.03
N ALA A 156 -4.54 -11.79 -12.25
CA ALA A 156 -3.33 -12.29 -11.61
C ALA A 156 -2.09 -11.48 -12.04
N ASN A 157 -1.94 -11.24 -13.34
CA ASN A 157 -0.81 -10.46 -13.88
C ASN A 157 -0.87 -9.00 -13.46
N THR A 158 -2.05 -8.43 -13.30
CA THR A 158 -2.25 -7.07 -12.76
C THR A 158 -1.67 -6.95 -11.36
N SER A 159 -1.88 -7.93 -10.49
CA SER A 159 -1.30 -7.93 -9.14
C SER A 159 0.23 -7.87 -9.18
N MET A 160 0.85 -8.67 -10.06
CA MET A 160 2.30 -8.61 -10.27
C MET A 160 2.75 -7.27 -10.86
N ALA A 161 2.05 -6.74 -11.86
CA ALA A 161 2.39 -5.46 -12.49
C ALA A 161 2.32 -4.29 -11.50
N LEU A 162 1.35 -4.29 -10.58
CA LEU A 162 1.25 -3.32 -9.48
C LEU A 162 2.38 -3.45 -8.45
N ALA A 163 3.02 -4.62 -8.35
CA ALA A 163 4.18 -4.83 -7.48
C ALA A 163 5.48 -4.27 -8.06
N LEU A 164 5.66 -4.27 -9.39
CA LEU A 164 6.93 -3.88 -10.03
C LEU A 164 7.47 -2.52 -9.61
N PRO A 165 6.66 -1.44 -9.50
CA PRO A 165 7.14 -0.13 -9.05
C PRO A 165 7.70 -0.12 -7.62
N LEU A 166 7.41 -1.14 -6.80
CA LEU A 166 7.90 -1.22 -5.44
C LEU A 166 9.35 -1.74 -5.37
N ILE A 167 9.88 -2.37 -6.43
CA ILE A 167 11.27 -2.84 -6.48
C ILE A 167 12.25 -1.67 -6.26
N PRO A 168 12.23 -0.59 -7.06
CA PRO A 168 13.05 0.59 -6.79
C PRO A 168 12.68 1.27 -5.47
N ALA A 169 11.41 1.23 -5.06
CA ALA A 169 10.99 1.80 -3.78
C ALA A 169 11.64 1.10 -2.58
N ILE A 170 11.76 -0.23 -2.59
CA ILE A 170 12.45 -1.02 -1.55
C ILE A 170 13.93 -0.67 -1.53
N ALA A 171 14.57 -0.51 -2.69
CA ALA A 171 15.99 -0.16 -2.77
C ALA A 171 16.32 1.24 -2.21
N ILE A 172 15.34 2.13 -2.16
CA ILE A 172 15.49 3.51 -1.68
C ILE A 172 15.03 3.64 -0.20
N SER A 173 14.26 2.67 0.33
CA SER A 173 13.74 2.66 1.71
C SER A 173 14.82 2.35 2.72
#